data_6f1047c91d4c86e42bf35c9e5617bd27
#
_entry.id   6f1047c91d4c86e42bf35c9e5617bd27
#
_cell.length_a   1.000
_cell.length_b   1.000
_cell.length_c   1.000
_cell.angle_alpha   90.00
_cell.angle_beta   90.00
_cell.angle_gamma   90.00
#
_symmetry.space_group_name_H-M   'P 1'
#
loop_
_entity.id
_entity.type
_entity.pdbx_description
1 polymer ?
#
loop_
_entity_poly.entity_id
_entity_poly.type
_entity_poly.pdbx_seq_one_letter_code
_entity_poly.pdbx_strand_id
1 'polypeptide(L)'
;MPTETVYGFSCLLEESPLSEIKRLKVREGERPFLLLIPHAGVVSHLDWTPEARALAATFWPGALTLVLRDSNRTFPAGVRSLQDGVAVRISPHPVARAVVERVGEAMVSTSANPPGGAPALTAQEALEAAVALGAGDNLWVLDGGPLPPSEPSTILDFTGPKPLVRRVGAIPLHRVRSVLPDVRGPA
;
A
#
# COMPACT_ATOMS: atom_id res chain seq x y z
N MET A 1 -6.91 -3.32 -10.00
CA MET A 1 -6.98 -4.72 -9.49
C MET A 1 -7.44 -4.75 -8.04
N PRO A 2 -8.11 -5.83 -7.58
CA PRO A 2 -8.54 -5.97 -6.20
C PRO A 2 -7.39 -6.31 -5.27
N THR A 3 -7.49 -5.84 -4.01
CA THR A 3 -6.69 -6.28 -2.87
C THR A 3 -7.63 -6.86 -1.81
N GLU A 4 -7.12 -7.28 -0.65
CA GLU A 4 -7.94 -7.77 0.46
C GLU A 4 -8.77 -6.66 1.15
N THR A 5 -8.54 -5.41 0.78
CA THR A 5 -9.27 -4.27 1.35
C THR A 5 -10.19 -3.61 0.32
N VAL A 6 -9.64 -3.16 -0.81
CA VAL A 6 -10.37 -2.41 -1.85
C VAL A 6 -9.76 -2.67 -3.22
N TYR A 7 -10.46 -2.32 -4.28
CA TYR A 7 -9.82 -2.17 -5.59
C TYR A 7 -8.84 -1.00 -5.59
N GLY A 8 -7.72 -1.18 -6.28
CA GLY A 8 -6.66 -0.19 -6.36
C GLY A 8 -6.18 0.07 -7.79
N PHE A 9 -5.77 1.31 -8.04
CA PHE A 9 -4.90 1.63 -9.16
C PHE A 9 -3.49 1.18 -8.83
N SER A 10 -2.84 0.55 -9.78
CA SER A 10 -1.48 0.03 -9.60
C SER A 10 -0.65 0.23 -10.85
N CYS A 11 0.64 0.47 -10.68
CA CYS A 11 1.57 0.59 -11.78
C CYS A 11 2.97 0.11 -11.39
N LEU A 12 3.84 -0.05 -12.38
CA LEU A 12 5.26 -0.28 -12.18
C LEU A 12 5.96 0.98 -11.62
N LEU A 13 7.14 0.81 -11.05
CA LEU A 13 7.98 1.90 -10.52
C LEU A 13 8.75 2.67 -11.62
N GLU A 14 8.23 2.67 -12.82
CA GLU A 14 8.76 3.42 -13.94
C GLU A 14 8.22 4.86 -13.96
N GLU A 15 8.96 5.80 -14.53
CA GLU A 15 8.64 7.21 -14.50
C GLU A 15 7.29 7.54 -15.13
N SER A 16 6.99 7.00 -16.31
CA SER A 16 5.76 7.29 -17.05
C SER A 16 4.50 6.76 -16.32
N PRO A 17 4.41 5.46 -15.93
CA PRO A 17 3.27 4.97 -15.16
C PRO A 17 3.10 5.64 -13.80
N LEU A 18 4.21 5.96 -13.12
CA LEU A 18 4.17 6.64 -11.83
C LEU A 18 3.64 8.09 -11.98
N SER A 19 4.02 8.78 -13.05
CA SER A 19 3.52 10.12 -13.34
C SER A 19 2.03 10.10 -13.62
N GLU A 20 1.54 9.10 -14.36
CA GLU A 20 0.12 8.94 -14.64
C GLU A 20 -0.69 8.68 -13.37
N ILE A 21 -0.25 7.78 -12.48
CA ILE A 21 -0.97 7.51 -11.23
C ILE A 21 -0.97 8.73 -10.28
N LYS A 22 0.11 9.54 -10.31
CA LYS A 22 0.17 10.83 -9.59
C LYS A 22 -0.88 11.79 -10.13
N ARG A 23 -1.00 11.91 -11.46
CA ARG A 23 -2.00 12.74 -12.13
C ARG A 23 -3.43 12.33 -11.76
N LEU A 24 -3.75 11.03 -11.86
CA LEU A 24 -5.07 10.49 -11.51
C LEU A 24 -5.45 10.76 -10.06
N LYS A 25 -4.50 10.73 -9.14
CA LYS A 25 -4.79 10.92 -7.71
C LYS A 25 -4.74 12.38 -7.26
N VAL A 26 -4.40 13.33 -8.15
CA VAL A 26 -4.27 14.78 -7.81
C VAL A 26 -3.56 14.94 -6.46
N ARG A 27 -2.49 14.17 -6.26
CA ARG A 27 -1.75 14.21 -5.00
C ARG A 27 -0.84 15.44 -4.99
N GLU A 28 -1.41 16.54 -4.52
CA GLU A 28 -0.63 17.65 -4.00
C GLU A 28 -0.14 17.24 -2.61
N GLY A 29 1.19 17.18 -2.42
CA GLY A 29 1.80 17.02 -1.10
C GLY A 29 2.28 15.60 -0.74
N GLU A 30 2.60 15.44 0.52
CA GLU A 30 3.51 14.48 1.15
C GLU A 30 2.96 13.06 1.42
N ARG A 31 1.88 12.63 0.78
CA ARG A 31 1.35 11.28 1.02
C ARG A 31 1.97 10.29 0.02
N PRO A 32 2.98 9.51 0.41
CA PRO A 32 3.60 8.55 -0.48
C PRO A 32 2.60 7.45 -0.87
N PHE A 33 2.85 6.85 -2.04
CA PHE A 33 2.11 5.66 -2.46
C PHE A 33 2.55 4.43 -1.67
N LEU A 34 1.61 3.51 -1.47
CA LEU A 34 1.89 2.16 -0.98
C LEU A 34 2.55 1.35 -2.08
N LEU A 35 3.50 0.50 -1.71
CA LEU A 35 4.04 -0.56 -2.54
C LEU A 35 3.44 -1.91 -2.14
N LEU A 36 2.85 -2.61 -3.10
CA LEU A 36 2.58 -4.04 -3.01
C LEU A 36 3.85 -4.79 -3.42
N ILE A 37 4.27 -5.74 -2.61
CA ILE A 37 5.48 -6.52 -2.82
C ILE A 37 5.16 -8.02 -2.84
N PRO A 38 5.88 -8.85 -3.66
CA PRO A 38 5.68 -10.29 -3.68
C PRO A 38 6.17 -10.96 -2.40
N HIS A 39 7.28 -10.51 -1.86
CA HIS A 39 7.89 -10.97 -0.60
C HIS A 39 8.81 -9.89 -0.03
N ALA A 40 9.13 -9.97 1.26
CA ALA A 40 9.95 -8.98 1.95
C ALA A 40 11.38 -8.82 1.38
N GLY A 41 11.87 -9.84 0.67
CA GLY A 41 13.22 -9.84 0.09
C GLY A 41 13.44 -8.74 -0.96
N VAL A 42 12.40 -8.34 -1.73
CA VAL A 42 12.54 -7.29 -2.76
C VAL A 42 12.77 -5.90 -2.17
N VAL A 43 12.49 -5.73 -0.88
CA VAL A 43 12.73 -4.49 -0.13
C VAL A 43 13.67 -4.72 1.06
N SER A 44 14.56 -5.72 0.96
CA SER A 44 15.52 -6.06 2.02
C SER A 44 16.52 -4.95 2.33
N HIS A 45 16.72 -4.03 1.39
CA HIS A 45 17.57 -2.84 1.50
C HIS A 45 16.97 -1.70 2.34
N LEU A 46 15.67 -1.76 2.67
CA LEU A 46 15.05 -0.83 3.62
C LEU A 46 15.50 -1.16 5.06
N ASP A 47 15.41 -0.19 5.96
CA ASP A 47 15.83 -0.34 7.35
C ASP A 47 14.81 -1.19 8.14
N TRP A 48 15.04 -2.47 8.19
CA TRP A 48 14.21 -3.43 8.93
C TRP A 48 14.61 -3.51 10.39
N THR A 49 13.72 -3.12 11.30
CA THR A 49 13.91 -3.41 12.73
C THR A 49 13.43 -4.83 13.08
N PRO A 50 13.88 -5.42 14.22
CA PRO A 50 13.35 -6.70 14.71
C PRO A 50 11.83 -6.69 14.87
N GLU A 51 11.25 -5.59 15.34
CA GLU A 51 9.82 -5.39 15.54
C GLU A 51 9.06 -5.38 14.21
N ALA A 52 9.58 -4.68 13.20
CA ALA A 52 8.98 -4.67 11.86
C ALA A 52 8.97 -6.08 11.26
N ARG A 53 10.05 -6.85 11.44
CA ARG A 53 10.12 -8.25 10.99
C ARG A 53 9.12 -9.14 11.73
N ALA A 54 8.97 -8.99 13.04
CA ALA A 54 8.01 -9.76 13.85
C ALA A 54 6.57 -9.51 13.41
N LEU A 55 6.22 -8.23 13.16
CA LEU A 55 4.89 -7.85 12.64
C LEU A 55 4.66 -8.40 11.23
N ALA A 56 5.64 -8.28 10.33
CA ALA A 56 5.55 -8.84 8.98
C ALA A 56 5.34 -10.35 9.02
N ALA A 57 6.11 -11.07 9.83
CA ALA A 57 5.98 -12.53 9.99
C ALA A 57 4.61 -12.96 10.55
N THR A 58 3.97 -12.10 11.38
CA THR A 58 2.68 -12.41 11.99
C THR A 58 1.49 -12.07 11.10
N PHE A 59 1.59 -10.97 10.35
CA PHE A 59 0.41 -10.38 9.67
C PHE A 59 0.52 -10.36 8.15
N TRP A 60 1.64 -10.76 7.53
CA TRP A 60 1.74 -10.89 6.08
C TRP A 60 1.70 -12.34 5.62
N PRO A 61 1.02 -12.60 4.51
CA PRO A 61 0.17 -11.70 3.71
C PRO A 61 -1.06 -11.22 4.49
N GLY A 62 -1.38 -9.91 4.40
CA GLY A 62 -2.51 -9.35 5.15
C GLY A 62 -2.62 -7.82 5.12
N ALA A 63 -3.64 -7.31 5.78
CA ALA A 63 -3.98 -5.89 5.80
C ALA A 63 -3.10 -5.06 6.75
N LEU A 64 -1.79 -5.36 6.80
CA LEU A 64 -0.78 -4.59 7.52
C LEU A 64 0.12 -3.86 6.54
N THR A 65 0.22 -2.54 6.68
CA THR A 65 1.18 -1.70 5.98
C THR A 65 2.29 -1.30 6.95
N LEU A 66 3.54 -1.57 6.59
CA LEU A 66 4.71 -1.09 7.31
C LEU A 66 5.34 0.07 6.55
N VAL A 67 5.64 1.16 7.24
CA VAL A 67 6.44 2.26 6.70
C VAL A 67 7.85 2.08 7.22
N LEU A 68 8.77 1.71 6.32
CA LEU A 68 10.17 1.47 6.61
C LEU A 68 11.02 2.61 6.08
N ARG A 69 12.15 2.91 6.72
CA ARG A 69 13.06 3.96 6.25
C ARG A 69 13.87 3.47 5.04
N ASP A 70 13.98 4.32 4.03
CA ASP A 70 14.83 4.16 2.86
C ASP A 70 16.05 5.09 3.00
N SER A 71 17.00 4.71 3.86
CA SER A 71 18.20 5.50 4.14
C SER A 71 19.07 5.73 2.91
N ASN A 72 19.03 4.81 1.95
CA ASN A 72 19.79 4.90 0.70
C ASN A 72 19.04 5.66 -0.42
N ARG A 73 17.81 6.10 -0.17
CA ARG A 73 16.97 6.82 -1.13
C ARG A 73 16.80 6.10 -2.47
N THR A 74 16.59 4.80 -2.42
CA THR A 74 16.45 3.93 -3.60
C THR A 74 15.12 4.11 -4.32
N PHE A 75 14.08 4.54 -3.60
CA PHE A 75 12.75 4.77 -4.18
C PHE A 75 12.54 6.24 -4.58
N PRO A 76 11.80 6.50 -5.69
CA PRO A 76 11.56 7.86 -6.18
C PRO A 76 10.65 8.66 -5.25
N ALA A 77 10.68 9.98 -5.39
CA ALA A 77 9.75 10.88 -4.72
C ALA A 77 8.29 10.55 -5.10
N GLY A 78 7.39 10.59 -4.08
CA GLY A 78 5.98 10.19 -4.20
C GLY A 78 5.74 8.72 -3.83
N VAL A 79 6.76 7.85 -3.88
CA VAL A 79 6.80 6.54 -3.23
C VAL A 79 7.49 6.68 -1.87
N ARG A 80 8.61 7.36 -1.84
CA ARG A 80 9.33 7.73 -0.62
C ARG A 80 8.81 9.08 -0.11
N SER A 81 8.50 9.15 1.19
CA SER A 81 8.10 10.39 1.89
C SER A 81 9.28 11.34 2.08
N LEU A 82 9.00 12.58 2.52
CA LEU A 82 10.06 13.55 2.89
C LEU A 82 10.91 13.08 4.09
N GLN A 83 10.36 12.20 4.94
CA GLN A 83 11.08 11.59 6.07
C GLN A 83 11.72 10.25 5.68
N ASP A 84 11.92 10.03 4.40
CA ASP A 84 12.51 8.82 3.81
C ASP A 84 11.73 7.52 4.12
N GLY A 85 10.43 7.61 4.42
CA GLY A 85 9.57 6.45 4.67
C GLY A 85 8.98 5.87 3.38
N VAL A 86 9.01 4.54 3.25
CA VAL A 86 8.39 3.77 2.17
C VAL A 86 7.35 2.82 2.76
N ALA A 87 6.10 2.94 2.32
CA ALA A 87 4.99 2.10 2.77
C ALA A 87 4.95 0.81 1.95
N VAL A 88 5.00 -0.35 2.61
CA VAL A 88 5.03 -1.66 1.94
C VAL A 88 3.99 -2.61 2.53
N ARG A 89 3.42 -3.50 1.69
CA ARG A 89 2.46 -4.51 2.10
C ARG A 89 2.51 -5.74 1.18
N ILE A 90 2.22 -6.92 1.74
CA ILE A 90 1.94 -8.15 0.97
C ILE A 90 0.44 -8.42 1.06
N SER A 91 -0.26 -8.31 -0.06
CA SER A 91 -1.70 -8.62 -0.13
C SER A 91 -1.93 -10.12 -0.20
N PRO A 92 -2.89 -10.70 0.54
CA PRO A 92 -3.32 -12.09 0.40
C PRO A 92 -4.30 -12.30 -0.78
N HIS A 93 -4.80 -11.22 -1.41
CA HIS A 93 -5.80 -11.34 -2.46
C HIS A 93 -5.21 -12.07 -3.69
N PRO A 94 -5.84 -13.14 -4.20
CA PRO A 94 -5.26 -13.98 -5.25
C PRO A 94 -4.84 -13.22 -6.49
N VAL A 95 -5.66 -12.27 -6.98
CA VAL A 95 -5.35 -11.48 -8.17
C VAL A 95 -4.15 -10.56 -7.93
N ALA A 96 -4.17 -9.76 -6.85
CA ALA A 96 -3.05 -8.87 -6.52
C ALA A 96 -1.75 -9.66 -6.35
N ARG A 97 -1.83 -10.78 -5.64
CA ARG A 97 -0.70 -11.66 -5.40
C ARG A 97 -0.12 -12.23 -6.70
N ALA A 98 -0.96 -12.79 -7.56
CA ALA A 98 -0.52 -13.34 -8.83
C ALA A 98 0.15 -12.29 -9.74
N VAL A 99 -0.40 -11.06 -9.78
CA VAL A 99 0.19 -9.95 -10.55
C VAL A 99 1.55 -9.57 -10.00
N VAL A 100 1.65 -9.31 -8.69
CA VAL A 100 2.90 -8.85 -8.06
C VAL A 100 3.97 -9.94 -8.11
N GLU A 101 3.61 -11.22 -7.92
CA GLU A 101 4.52 -12.36 -8.08
C GLU A 101 5.00 -12.51 -9.53
N ARG A 102 4.12 -12.29 -10.52
CA ARG A 102 4.48 -12.35 -11.95
C ARG A 102 5.41 -11.22 -12.36
N VAL A 103 5.21 -10.01 -11.81
CA VAL A 103 6.10 -8.86 -12.01
C VAL A 103 7.45 -9.10 -11.32
N GLY A 104 7.46 -9.75 -10.15
CA GLY A 104 8.68 -10.06 -9.41
C GLY A 104 9.28 -8.88 -8.63
N GLU A 105 8.67 -7.69 -8.73
CA GLU A 105 9.14 -6.44 -8.15
C GLU A 105 8.03 -5.74 -7.37
N ALA A 106 8.39 -4.66 -6.66
CA ALA A 106 7.44 -3.80 -5.98
C ALA A 106 6.58 -3.03 -6.99
N MET A 107 5.27 -2.99 -6.76
CA MET A 107 4.30 -2.24 -7.56
C MET A 107 3.66 -1.14 -6.73
N VAL A 108 3.55 0.05 -7.30
CA VAL A 108 2.75 1.14 -6.71
C VAL A 108 1.28 0.72 -6.61
N SER A 109 0.65 1.03 -5.49
CA SER A 109 -0.78 0.81 -5.31
C SER A 109 -1.43 1.95 -4.52
N THR A 110 -2.63 2.33 -4.94
CA THR A 110 -3.48 3.30 -4.24
C THR A 110 -4.94 2.93 -4.47
N SER A 111 -5.84 3.27 -3.55
CA SER A 111 -7.28 2.99 -3.71
C SER A 111 -7.83 3.57 -5.02
N ALA A 112 -8.71 2.82 -5.69
CA ALA A 112 -9.42 3.28 -6.88
C ALA A 112 -10.62 4.12 -6.46
N ASN A 113 -10.40 5.43 -6.32
CA ASN A 113 -11.42 6.43 -6.00
C ASN A 113 -10.94 7.83 -6.37
N PRO A 114 -11.83 8.78 -6.66
CA PRO A 114 -11.50 10.19 -6.65
C PRO A 114 -11.01 10.65 -5.27
N PRO A 115 -10.26 11.76 -5.19
CA PRO A 115 -9.84 12.33 -3.91
C PRO A 115 -11.04 12.56 -2.98
N GLY A 116 -10.97 12.00 -1.76
CA GLY A 116 -12.05 12.09 -0.76
C GLY A 116 -13.26 11.18 -1.02
N GLY A 117 -13.34 10.50 -2.16
CA GLY A 117 -14.42 9.55 -2.46
C GLY A 117 -14.27 8.20 -1.78
N ALA A 118 -15.35 7.42 -1.75
CA ALA A 118 -15.33 6.05 -1.26
C ALA A 118 -14.46 5.17 -2.18
N PRO A 119 -13.63 4.26 -1.62
CA PRO A 119 -12.88 3.31 -2.42
C PRO A 119 -13.79 2.31 -3.14
N ALA A 120 -13.42 1.93 -4.36
CA ALA A 120 -14.14 0.95 -5.16
C ALA A 120 -14.06 -0.47 -4.53
N LEU A 121 -15.20 -1.17 -4.51
CA LEU A 121 -15.32 -2.56 -4.06
C LEU A 121 -15.58 -3.53 -5.22
N THR A 122 -15.81 -3.01 -6.43
CA THR A 122 -16.02 -3.79 -7.64
C THR A 122 -15.12 -3.29 -8.77
N ALA A 123 -14.89 -4.15 -9.77
CA ALA A 123 -14.15 -3.76 -10.98
C ALA A 123 -14.86 -2.64 -11.74
N GLN A 124 -16.20 -2.66 -11.76
CA GLN A 124 -17.00 -1.63 -12.40
C GLN A 124 -16.80 -0.27 -11.73
N GLU A 125 -16.92 -0.19 -10.40
CA GLU A 125 -16.65 1.06 -9.64
C GLU A 125 -15.22 1.56 -9.84
N ALA A 126 -14.24 0.66 -9.91
CA ALA A 126 -12.84 1.02 -10.17
C ALA A 126 -12.65 1.59 -11.58
N LEU A 127 -13.33 1.03 -12.57
CA LEU A 127 -13.33 1.54 -13.95
C LEU A 127 -14.02 2.92 -14.03
N GLU A 128 -15.18 3.07 -13.41
CA GLU A 128 -15.90 4.35 -13.34
C GLU A 128 -15.04 5.44 -12.68
N ALA A 129 -14.37 5.11 -11.58
CA ALA A 129 -13.44 6.03 -10.93
C ALA A 129 -12.27 6.42 -11.85
N ALA A 130 -11.72 5.47 -12.60
CA ALA A 130 -10.63 5.73 -13.53
C ALA A 130 -11.07 6.66 -14.68
N VAL A 131 -12.23 6.38 -15.27
CA VAL A 131 -12.84 7.22 -16.34
C VAL A 131 -13.12 8.64 -15.83
N ALA A 132 -13.72 8.77 -14.65
CA ALA A 132 -14.01 10.07 -14.04
C ALA A 132 -12.74 10.90 -13.74
N LEU A 133 -11.61 10.22 -13.52
CA LEU A 133 -10.29 10.85 -13.32
C LEU A 133 -9.52 11.09 -14.62
N GLY A 134 -10.13 10.75 -15.77
CA GLY A 134 -9.51 10.91 -17.09
C GLY A 134 -8.38 9.94 -17.37
N ALA A 135 -8.46 8.70 -16.87
CA ALA A 135 -7.51 7.66 -17.24
C ALA A 135 -7.54 7.42 -18.76
N GLY A 136 -6.36 7.28 -19.36
CA GLY A 136 -6.23 7.00 -20.79
C GLY A 136 -6.51 5.53 -21.14
N ASP A 137 -6.40 5.22 -22.44
CA ASP A 137 -6.71 3.88 -23.00
C ASP A 137 -5.76 2.76 -22.55
N ASN A 138 -4.66 3.10 -21.89
CA ASN A 138 -3.67 2.13 -21.38
C ASN A 138 -4.03 1.55 -19.99
N LEU A 139 -5.31 1.60 -19.62
CA LEU A 139 -5.81 1.05 -18.36
C LEU A 139 -6.28 -0.39 -18.55
N TRP A 140 -5.73 -1.30 -17.74
CA TRP A 140 -6.21 -2.68 -17.65
C TRP A 140 -7.01 -2.87 -16.36
N VAL A 141 -8.20 -3.45 -16.48
CA VAL A 141 -9.03 -3.80 -15.32
C VAL A 141 -8.94 -5.30 -15.09
N LEU A 142 -8.43 -5.69 -13.93
CA LEU A 142 -8.42 -7.08 -13.48
C LEU A 142 -9.59 -7.26 -12.52
N ASP A 143 -10.60 -7.99 -12.96
CA ASP A 143 -11.77 -8.30 -12.15
C ASP A 143 -11.50 -9.56 -11.31
N GLY A 144 -11.61 -9.42 -10.00
CA GLY A 144 -11.52 -10.52 -9.03
C GLY A 144 -12.83 -10.72 -8.26
N GLY A 145 -13.94 -10.18 -8.80
CA GLY A 145 -15.25 -10.19 -8.16
C GLY A 145 -15.44 -9.05 -7.15
N PRO A 146 -16.66 -8.93 -6.60
CA PRO A 146 -16.97 -7.93 -5.59
C PRO A 146 -16.25 -8.23 -4.28
N LEU A 147 -15.72 -7.17 -3.65
CA LEU A 147 -15.11 -7.26 -2.33
C LEU A 147 -16.13 -6.93 -1.23
N PRO A 148 -16.09 -7.63 -0.11
CA PRO A 148 -16.88 -7.24 1.05
C PRO A 148 -16.39 -5.88 1.57
N PRO A 149 -17.27 -5.05 2.16
CA PRO A 149 -16.82 -3.86 2.87
C PRO A 149 -15.80 -4.22 3.95
N SER A 150 -14.69 -3.51 3.96
CA SER A 150 -13.62 -3.73 4.93
C SER A 150 -12.95 -2.43 5.32
N GLU A 151 -12.40 -2.40 6.54
CA GLU A 151 -11.53 -1.31 6.96
C GLU A 151 -10.26 -1.30 6.11
N PRO A 152 -9.67 -0.12 5.88
CA PRO A 152 -8.38 -0.04 5.22
C PRO A 152 -7.28 -0.72 6.05
N SER A 153 -6.10 -0.94 5.48
CA SER A 153 -4.98 -1.55 6.20
C SER A 153 -4.58 -0.76 7.44
N THR A 154 -4.18 -1.45 8.49
CA THR A 154 -3.50 -0.83 9.64
C THR A 154 -2.10 -0.41 9.22
N ILE A 155 -1.66 0.79 9.63
CA ILE A 155 -0.36 1.36 9.24
C ILE A 155 0.50 1.57 10.47
N LEU A 156 1.69 0.96 10.46
CA LEU A 156 2.75 1.22 11.44
C LEU A 156 3.96 1.87 10.76
N ASP A 157 4.51 2.87 11.43
CA ASP A 157 5.65 3.66 10.96
C ASP A 157 6.89 3.38 11.81
N PHE A 158 7.96 2.97 11.15
CA PHE A 158 9.27 2.63 11.71
C PHE A 158 10.36 3.64 11.31
N THR A 159 10.01 4.78 10.73
CA THR A 159 10.99 5.81 10.35
C THR A 159 11.53 6.60 11.55
N GLY A 160 10.82 6.60 12.66
CA GLY A 160 11.22 7.24 13.91
C GLY A 160 11.99 6.31 14.86
N PRO A 161 12.42 6.84 16.02
CA PRO A 161 13.16 6.07 17.01
C PRO A 161 12.32 5.00 17.74
N LYS A 162 10.99 5.09 17.65
CA LYS A 162 10.03 4.13 18.17
C LYS A 162 8.91 3.90 17.17
N PRO A 163 8.40 2.66 17.06
CA PRO A 163 7.25 2.36 16.20
C PRO A 163 6.02 3.20 16.58
N LEU A 164 5.33 3.70 15.56
CA LEU A 164 4.12 4.50 15.72
C LEU A 164 2.99 3.94 14.88
N VAL A 165 1.81 3.72 15.47
CA VAL A 165 0.59 3.40 14.72
C VAL A 165 0.05 4.69 14.09
N ARG A 166 0.13 4.80 12.76
CA ARG A 166 -0.40 5.94 12.01
C ARG A 166 -1.91 5.82 11.75
N ARG A 167 -2.39 4.59 11.63
CA ARG A 167 -3.81 4.28 11.41
C ARG A 167 -4.11 2.89 11.95
N VAL A 168 -5.18 2.78 12.72
CA VAL A 168 -5.82 1.50 13.02
C VAL A 168 -6.85 1.23 11.93
N GLY A 169 -6.84 0.05 11.37
CA GLY A 169 -7.75 -0.41 10.33
C GLY A 169 -8.10 -1.88 10.55
N ALA A 170 -8.10 -2.68 9.50
CA ALA A 170 -8.54 -4.09 9.53
C ALA A 170 -7.81 -4.95 10.57
N ILE A 171 -6.58 -4.61 10.96
CA ILE A 171 -5.91 -5.24 12.10
C ILE A 171 -6.09 -4.34 13.32
N PRO A 172 -6.88 -4.75 14.31
CA PRO A 172 -7.15 -3.94 15.49
C PRO A 172 -5.92 -3.82 16.40
N LEU A 173 -5.82 -2.69 17.13
CA LEU A 173 -4.66 -2.34 17.93
C LEU A 173 -4.25 -3.41 18.95
N HIS A 174 -5.20 -4.11 19.55
CA HIS A 174 -4.89 -5.19 20.51
C HIS A 174 -4.10 -6.35 19.85
N ARG A 175 -4.38 -6.66 18.58
CA ARG A 175 -3.63 -7.65 17.80
C ARG A 175 -2.22 -7.17 17.52
N VAL A 176 -2.02 -5.88 17.21
CA VAL A 176 -0.69 -5.30 17.06
C VAL A 176 0.07 -5.38 18.38
N ARG A 177 -0.58 -5.05 19.49
CA ARG A 177 0.01 -5.11 20.84
C ARG A 177 0.33 -6.52 21.33
N SER A 178 -0.27 -7.55 20.77
CA SER A 178 0.17 -8.93 21.10
C SER A 178 1.57 -9.25 20.55
N VAL A 179 2.07 -8.48 19.56
CA VAL A 179 3.43 -8.60 19.01
C VAL A 179 4.33 -7.48 19.54
N LEU A 180 3.80 -6.27 19.67
CA LEU A 180 4.48 -5.06 20.16
C LEU A 180 3.70 -4.46 21.33
N PRO A 181 3.91 -4.91 22.58
CA PRO A 181 3.10 -4.48 23.74
C PRO A 181 3.12 -2.96 23.97
N ASP A 182 4.27 -2.32 23.77
CA ASP A 182 4.50 -0.90 24.08
C ASP A 182 4.24 0.05 22.91
N VAL A 183 3.66 -0.45 21.80
CA VAL A 183 3.41 0.41 20.62
C VAL A 183 2.37 1.49 20.96
N ARG A 184 2.71 2.74 20.64
CA ARG A 184 1.80 3.88 20.82
C ARG A 184 0.70 3.85 19.77
N GLY A 185 -0.55 4.06 20.21
CA GLY A 185 -1.69 4.28 19.34
C GLY A 185 -1.56 5.58 18.53
N PRO A 186 -2.43 5.78 17.53
CA PRO A 186 -2.51 7.07 16.85
C PRO A 186 -2.86 8.17 17.87
N ALA A 187 -2.31 9.37 17.64
CA ALA A 187 -2.61 10.55 18.44
C ALA A 187 -4.05 11.02 18.19
#